data_b722bfe091d559c49432dc8ed1c10a60
#
_entry.id   b722bfe091d559c49432dc8ed1c10a60
#
_cell.length_a   1.000
_cell.length_b   1.000
_cell.length_c   1.000
_cell.angle_alpha   90.00
_cell.angle_beta   90.00
_cell.angle_gamma   90.00
#
_symmetry.space_group_name_H-M   'P 1'
#
loop_
_entity.id
_entity.type
_entity.pdbx_description
1 polymer ?
#
loop_
_entity_poly.entity_id
_entity_poly.type
_entity_poly.pdbx_seq_one_letter_code
_entity_poly.pdbx_strand_id
1 'polypeptide(L)'
;MRKMNPVRYSSAVGEAWMHCEFKVKYCHKIFDDETYREGMRTLLLEATYIYEMPITVVGFDSDHVHFLADIGLYDRPTVAKLLRGYTAKKFFEHFPELKLPKNEGGKFWRSGLWNPSYYIGSPKNLDSTIAYIKNQKYRETGIRSGTNQKTLLSF
;
A
#
# COMPACT_ATOMS: atom_id res chain seq x y z
N MET A 1 -13.95 -11.65 3.25
CA MET A 1 -15.15 -10.81 3.06
C MET A 1 -14.74 -9.35 2.95
N ARG A 2 -15.23 -8.67 1.93
CA ARG A 2 -14.97 -7.24 1.77
C ARG A 2 -15.70 -6.43 2.84
N LYS A 3 -15.05 -5.42 3.36
CA LYS A 3 -15.70 -4.47 4.25
C LYS A 3 -16.27 -3.32 3.42
N MET A 4 -17.45 -2.83 3.82
CA MET A 4 -18.07 -1.71 3.14
C MET A 4 -17.26 -0.45 3.34
N ASN A 5 -16.99 0.26 2.24
CA ASN A 5 -16.45 1.60 2.31
C ASN A 5 -17.62 2.56 2.57
N PRO A 6 -17.59 3.36 3.64
CA PRO A 6 -18.71 4.25 3.97
C PRO A 6 -19.17 5.14 2.82
N VAL A 7 -18.24 5.57 1.95
CA VAL A 7 -18.60 6.43 0.82
C VAL A 7 -19.57 5.74 -0.15
N ARG A 8 -19.58 4.41 -0.19
CA ARG A 8 -20.41 3.64 -1.14
C ARG A 8 -21.83 3.36 -0.62
N TYR A 9 -22.02 3.45 0.70
CA TYR A 9 -23.23 2.93 1.32
C TYR A 9 -23.89 3.90 2.29
N SER A 10 -23.35 5.10 2.44
CA SER A 10 -23.93 6.14 3.29
C SER A 10 -24.65 7.19 2.44
N SER A 11 -25.43 8.04 3.10
CA SER A 11 -26.06 9.17 2.44
C SER A 11 -25.06 10.25 2.02
N ALA A 12 -23.86 10.23 2.59
CA ALA A 12 -22.78 11.15 2.21
C ALA A 12 -21.90 10.44 1.18
N VAL A 13 -22.06 10.80 -0.09
CA VAL A 13 -21.30 10.21 -1.20
C VAL A 13 -20.26 11.21 -1.66
N GLY A 14 -19.04 10.72 -1.89
CA GLY A 14 -17.96 11.58 -2.38
C GLY A 14 -16.67 10.81 -2.52
N GLU A 15 -15.65 11.48 -3.04
CA GLU A 15 -14.32 10.95 -3.22
C GLU A 15 -13.34 11.70 -2.34
N ALA A 16 -12.33 10.96 -1.86
CA ALA A 16 -11.26 11.54 -1.06
C ALA A 16 -9.93 10.92 -1.50
N TRP A 17 -9.42 11.36 -2.62
CA TRP A 17 -8.14 10.89 -3.16
C TRP A 17 -7.00 11.39 -2.29
N MET A 18 -6.23 10.47 -1.73
CA MET A 18 -5.13 10.76 -0.83
C MET A 18 -3.83 10.15 -1.33
N HIS A 19 -2.75 10.93 -1.22
CA HIS A 19 -1.38 10.43 -1.40
C HIS A 19 -0.95 9.78 -0.10
N CYS A 20 -0.60 8.50 -0.18
CA CYS A 20 -0.19 7.70 0.97
C CYS A 20 1.26 7.26 0.81
N GLU A 21 2.00 7.28 1.93
CA GLU A 21 3.38 6.80 1.98
C GLU A 21 3.57 5.95 3.22
N PHE A 22 4.01 4.72 3.03
CA PHE A 22 4.36 3.81 4.11
C PHE A 22 5.83 3.45 4.00
N LYS A 23 6.56 3.61 5.09
CA LYS A 23 7.99 3.34 5.16
C LYS A 23 8.25 2.07 5.94
N VAL A 24 9.21 1.29 5.44
CA VAL A 24 9.65 0.06 6.10
C VAL A 24 10.40 0.40 7.38
N LYS A 25 10.16 -0.38 8.43
CA LYS A 25 10.80 -0.19 9.73
C LYS A 25 12.31 -0.32 9.61
N TYR A 26 13.04 0.52 10.34
CA TYR A 26 14.50 0.59 10.33
C TYR A 26 15.10 0.93 8.96
N CYS A 27 14.29 1.48 8.06
CA CYS A 27 14.73 1.84 6.71
C CYS A 27 15.34 0.66 5.94
N HIS A 28 14.93 -0.57 6.23
CA HIS A 28 15.40 -1.73 5.49
C HIS A 28 15.01 -1.62 4.01
N LYS A 29 15.99 -1.73 3.14
CA LYS A 29 15.81 -1.53 1.70
C LYS A 29 15.29 -2.81 1.01
N ILE A 30 14.20 -3.37 1.54
CA ILE A 30 13.67 -4.65 1.03
C ILE A 30 13.10 -4.52 -0.37
N PHE A 31 12.64 -3.34 -0.76
CA PHE A 31 12.05 -3.15 -2.09
C PHE A 31 13.09 -3.01 -3.20
N ASP A 32 14.38 -3.05 -2.88
CA ASP A 32 15.42 -3.26 -3.88
C ASP A 32 15.32 -4.67 -4.49
N ASP A 33 14.76 -5.62 -3.74
CA ASP A 33 14.47 -6.96 -4.24
C ASP A 33 13.14 -6.97 -4.96
N GLU A 34 13.15 -7.34 -6.23
CA GLU A 34 11.95 -7.35 -7.07
C GLU A 34 10.85 -8.27 -6.51
N THR A 35 11.24 -9.41 -5.93
CA THR A 35 10.29 -10.37 -5.35
C THR A 35 9.49 -9.73 -4.21
N TYR A 36 10.16 -9.01 -3.32
CA TYR A 36 9.49 -8.31 -2.22
C TYR A 36 8.67 -7.13 -2.72
N ARG A 37 9.19 -6.40 -3.69
CA ARG A 37 8.49 -5.26 -4.28
C ARG A 37 7.18 -5.70 -4.95
N GLU A 38 7.23 -6.71 -5.80
CA GLU A 38 6.05 -7.23 -6.48
C GLU A 38 5.07 -7.90 -5.51
N GLY A 39 5.58 -8.59 -4.50
CA GLY A 39 4.75 -9.16 -3.44
C GLY A 39 3.98 -8.08 -2.69
N MET A 40 4.63 -7.00 -2.31
CA MET A 40 3.98 -5.89 -1.63
C MET A 40 2.97 -5.18 -2.53
N ARG A 41 3.31 -4.99 -3.80
CA ARG A 41 2.40 -4.39 -4.76
C ARG A 41 1.09 -5.17 -4.85
N THR A 42 1.19 -6.48 -5.00
CA THR A 42 0.02 -7.36 -5.06
C THR A 42 -0.81 -7.28 -3.77
N LEU A 43 -0.17 -7.33 -2.62
CA LEU A 43 -0.87 -7.27 -1.33
C LEU A 43 -1.54 -5.92 -1.09
N LEU A 44 -0.90 -4.84 -1.51
CA LEU A 44 -1.50 -3.51 -1.38
C LEU A 44 -2.76 -3.39 -2.24
N LEU A 45 -2.72 -3.89 -3.48
CA LEU A 45 -3.88 -3.90 -4.36
C LEU A 45 -4.99 -4.79 -3.80
N GLU A 46 -4.63 -5.93 -3.22
CA GLU A 46 -5.59 -6.82 -2.57
C GLU A 46 -6.26 -6.13 -1.37
N ALA A 47 -5.47 -5.49 -0.52
CA ALA A 47 -5.98 -4.79 0.66
C ALA A 47 -6.93 -3.65 0.27
N THR A 48 -6.55 -2.84 -0.71
CA THR A 48 -7.38 -1.74 -1.17
C THR A 48 -8.69 -2.23 -1.80
N TYR A 49 -8.64 -3.38 -2.47
CA TYR A 49 -9.86 -4.01 -2.97
C TYR A 49 -10.78 -4.49 -1.84
N ILE A 50 -10.20 -5.17 -0.84
CA ILE A 50 -10.97 -5.70 0.30
C ILE A 50 -11.69 -4.58 1.05
N TYR A 51 -11.02 -3.46 1.25
CA TYR A 51 -11.58 -2.32 2.00
C TYR A 51 -12.26 -1.29 1.09
N GLU A 52 -12.40 -1.60 -0.19
CA GLU A 52 -13.09 -0.76 -1.18
C GLU A 52 -12.51 0.66 -1.28
N MET A 53 -11.19 0.73 -1.36
CA MET A 53 -10.46 1.98 -1.59
C MET A 53 -9.85 1.95 -2.99
N PRO A 54 -10.49 2.54 -4.01
CA PRO A 54 -9.91 2.55 -5.35
C PRO A 54 -8.50 3.13 -5.36
N ILE A 55 -7.62 2.52 -6.13
CA ILE A 55 -6.22 2.93 -6.23
C ILE A 55 -5.85 3.14 -7.69
N THR A 56 -5.09 4.19 -7.99
CA THR A 56 -4.76 4.55 -9.38
C THR A 56 -3.29 4.37 -9.73
N VAL A 57 -2.39 4.57 -8.77
CA VAL A 57 -0.95 4.51 -9.02
C VAL A 57 -0.24 4.05 -7.77
N VAL A 58 0.79 3.21 -7.98
CA VAL A 58 1.69 2.73 -6.93
C VAL A 58 3.11 2.95 -7.41
N GLY A 59 3.98 3.42 -6.54
CA GLY A 59 5.40 3.58 -6.84
C GLY A 59 6.25 3.19 -5.65
N PHE A 60 7.44 2.69 -5.90
CA PHE A 60 8.34 2.19 -4.87
C PHE A 60 9.67 2.92 -4.87
N ASP A 61 10.17 3.17 -3.68
CA ASP A 61 11.58 3.43 -3.45
C ASP A 61 12.16 2.23 -2.68
N SER A 62 13.42 2.27 -2.32
CA SER A 62 14.10 1.15 -1.66
C SER A 62 13.42 0.70 -0.38
N ASP A 63 12.92 1.64 0.42
CA ASP A 63 12.39 1.39 1.77
C ASP A 63 10.99 1.93 2.01
N HIS A 64 10.30 2.35 0.97
CA HIS A 64 8.93 2.86 1.14
C HIS A 64 8.12 2.72 -0.14
N VAL A 65 6.80 2.78 0.03
CA VAL A 65 5.83 2.71 -1.05
C VAL A 65 4.98 3.97 -1.02
N HIS A 66 4.73 4.52 -2.21
CA HIS A 66 3.78 5.62 -2.42
C HIS A 66 2.61 5.11 -3.23
N PHE A 67 1.42 5.59 -2.91
CA PHE A 67 0.26 5.28 -3.72
C PHE A 67 -0.80 6.36 -3.59
N LEU A 68 -1.72 6.40 -4.55
CA LEU A 68 -2.85 7.31 -4.56
C LEU A 68 -4.13 6.48 -4.48
N ALA A 69 -4.92 6.68 -3.43
CA ALA A 69 -6.13 5.91 -3.19
C ALA A 69 -7.28 6.82 -2.77
N ASP A 70 -8.48 6.43 -3.17
CA ASP A 70 -9.71 7.07 -2.71
C ASP A 70 -10.13 6.41 -1.39
N ILE A 71 -9.91 7.12 -0.29
CA ILE A 71 -10.20 6.59 1.03
C ILE A 71 -11.67 6.78 1.45
N GLY A 72 -12.46 7.48 0.65
CA GLY A 72 -13.87 7.69 0.94
C GLY A 72 -14.08 8.41 2.26
N LEU A 73 -14.94 7.85 3.11
CA LEU A 73 -15.24 8.42 4.42
C LEU A 73 -14.39 7.84 5.55
N TYR A 74 -13.44 6.96 5.25
CA TYR A 74 -12.51 6.51 6.27
C TYR A 74 -11.65 7.67 6.76
N ASP A 75 -11.37 7.71 8.07
CA ASP A 75 -10.36 8.63 8.57
C ASP A 75 -8.94 8.09 8.29
N ARG A 76 -7.97 8.97 8.32
CA ARG A 76 -6.58 8.63 7.99
C ARG A 76 -5.99 7.55 8.91
N PRO A 77 -6.15 7.62 10.24
CA PRO A 77 -5.64 6.56 11.11
C PRO A 77 -6.26 5.19 10.81
N THR A 78 -7.54 5.14 10.49
CA THR A 78 -8.21 3.88 10.11
C THR A 78 -7.64 3.32 8.82
N VAL A 79 -7.43 4.16 7.80
CA VAL A 79 -6.81 3.75 6.55
C VAL A 79 -5.43 3.12 6.81
N ALA A 80 -4.59 3.82 7.57
CA ALA A 80 -3.27 3.33 7.91
C ALA A 80 -3.33 1.99 8.64
N LYS A 81 -4.21 1.87 9.63
CA LYS A 81 -4.39 0.64 10.41
C LYS A 81 -4.81 -0.53 9.50
N LEU A 82 -5.80 -0.33 8.66
CA LEU A 82 -6.33 -1.39 7.79
C LEU A 82 -5.30 -1.83 6.77
N LEU A 83 -4.71 -0.90 6.03
CA LEU A 83 -3.79 -1.24 4.95
C LEU A 83 -2.45 -1.76 5.47
N ARG A 84 -1.88 -1.13 6.50
CA ARG A 84 -0.61 -1.57 7.06
C ARG A 84 -0.76 -2.89 7.81
N GLY A 85 -1.85 -3.07 8.54
CA GLY A 85 -2.12 -4.32 9.25
C GLY A 85 -2.26 -5.50 8.30
N TYR A 86 -3.07 -5.34 7.26
CA TYR A 86 -3.28 -6.39 6.27
C TYR A 86 -1.97 -6.73 5.53
N THR A 87 -1.30 -5.72 5.00
CA THR A 87 -0.10 -5.94 4.19
C THR A 87 1.04 -6.54 5.02
N ALA A 88 1.25 -6.08 6.25
CA ALA A 88 2.31 -6.62 7.10
C ALA A 88 2.08 -8.09 7.42
N LYS A 89 0.86 -8.43 7.84
CA LYS A 89 0.51 -9.81 8.18
C LYS A 89 0.71 -10.75 6.99
N LYS A 90 0.16 -10.40 5.84
CA LYS A 90 0.24 -11.23 4.64
C LYS A 90 1.66 -11.31 4.10
N PHE A 91 2.41 -10.20 4.17
CA PHE A 91 3.78 -10.16 3.70
C PHE A 91 4.66 -11.14 4.48
N PHE A 92 4.54 -11.16 5.79
CA PHE A 92 5.31 -12.11 6.62
C PHE A 92 4.84 -13.55 6.47
N GLU A 93 3.57 -13.77 6.13
CA GLU A 93 3.09 -15.12 5.80
C GLU A 93 3.71 -15.64 4.50
N HIS A 94 3.86 -14.76 3.51
CA HIS A 94 4.47 -15.12 2.21
C HIS A 94 5.99 -15.16 2.26
N PHE A 95 6.62 -14.39 3.12
CA PHE A 95 8.06 -14.26 3.22
C PHE A 95 8.53 -14.49 4.66
N PRO A 96 8.35 -15.73 5.18
CA PRO A 96 8.67 -16.04 6.59
C PRO A 96 10.15 -15.87 6.92
N GLU A 97 11.04 -15.90 5.93
CA GLU A 97 12.47 -15.67 6.14
C GLU A 97 12.76 -14.31 6.76
N LEU A 98 11.89 -13.32 6.56
CA LEU A 98 12.05 -11.99 7.13
C LEU A 98 11.89 -11.97 8.65
N LYS A 99 11.21 -12.98 9.20
CA LYS A 99 10.94 -13.11 10.64
C LYS A 99 11.84 -14.12 11.33
N LEU A 100 12.81 -14.69 10.62
CA LEU A 100 13.79 -15.59 11.23
C LEU A 100 14.58 -14.88 12.32
N PRO A 101 15.19 -15.61 13.26
CA PRO A 101 16.08 -15.01 14.24
C PRO A 101 17.15 -14.14 13.60
N LYS A 102 17.53 -13.08 14.28
CA LYS A 102 18.47 -12.09 13.75
C LYS A 102 19.78 -12.72 13.30
N ASN A 103 20.29 -13.71 14.05
CA ASN A 103 21.51 -14.42 13.69
C ASN A 103 21.36 -15.35 12.49
N GLU A 104 20.14 -15.58 12.03
CA GLU A 104 19.84 -16.34 10.82
C GLU A 104 19.41 -15.43 9.67
N GLY A 105 19.62 -14.13 9.81
CA GLY A 105 19.40 -13.15 8.76
C GLY A 105 18.02 -12.51 8.72
N GLY A 106 17.17 -12.73 9.72
CA GLY A 106 15.83 -12.15 9.77
C GLY A 106 15.88 -10.66 10.08
N LYS A 107 15.58 -9.82 9.10
CA LYS A 107 15.63 -8.36 9.25
C LYS A 107 14.54 -7.81 10.17
N PHE A 108 13.44 -8.54 10.33
CA PHE A 108 12.29 -8.12 11.12
C PHE A 108 12.04 -9.02 12.32
N TRP A 109 13.10 -9.64 12.83
CA TRP A 109 13.03 -10.46 14.04
C TRP A 109 12.42 -9.65 15.19
N ARG A 110 11.31 -10.16 15.75
CA ARG A 110 10.57 -9.53 16.85
C ARG A 110 10.12 -8.08 16.57
N SER A 111 9.94 -7.72 15.30
CA SER A 111 9.45 -6.39 14.96
C SER A 111 8.33 -6.46 13.92
N GLY A 112 7.61 -5.34 13.76
CA GLY A 112 6.67 -5.18 12.67
C GLY A 112 7.37 -4.79 11.37
N LEU A 113 6.61 -4.76 10.29
CA LEU A 113 7.12 -4.42 8.96
C LEU A 113 7.25 -2.91 8.78
N TRP A 114 6.22 -2.16 9.17
CA TRP A 114 6.11 -0.74 8.85
C TRP A 114 6.60 0.13 9.99
N ASN A 115 7.21 1.25 9.62
CA ASN A 115 7.54 2.31 10.57
C ASN A 115 6.24 2.82 11.21
N PRO A 116 6.24 3.16 12.52
CA PRO A 116 5.04 3.71 13.15
C PRO A 116 4.49 4.97 12.48
N SER A 117 5.35 5.83 11.96
CA SER A 117 4.91 7.01 11.24
C SER A 117 4.53 6.68 9.80
N TYR A 118 3.61 7.47 9.26
CA TYR A 118 3.14 7.33 7.89
C TYR A 118 2.69 8.70 7.38
N TYR A 119 2.51 8.81 6.07
CA TYR A 119 1.95 10.01 5.47
C TYR A 119 0.68 9.66 4.70
N ILE A 120 -0.39 10.39 4.97
CA ILE A 120 -1.64 10.36 4.21
C ILE A 120 -2.11 11.80 4.09
N GLY A 121 -2.09 12.35 2.89
CA GLY A 121 -2.42 13.75 2.69
C GLY A 121 -3.13 14.02 1.38
N SER A 122 -3.88 15.10 1.33
CA SER A 122 -4.55 15.54 0.11
C SER A 122 -3.51 16.04 -0.89
N PRO A 123 -3.54 15.54 -2.13
CA PRO A 123 -2.66 16.07 -3.17
C PRO A 123 -3.11 17.47 -3.55
N LYS A 124 -2.17 18.38 -3.73
CA LYS A 124 -2.48 19.74 -4.24
C LYS A 124 -2.90 19.70 -5.69
N ASN A 125 -2.30 18.79 -6.45
CA ASN A 125 -2.59 18.58 -7.87
C ASN A 125 -2.46 17.09 -8.15
N LEU A 126 -3.54 16.48 -8.62
CA LEU A 126 -3.57 15.04 -8.88
C LEU A 126 -2.54 14.62 -9.92
N ASP A 127 -2.45 15.34 -11.03
CA ASP A 127 -1.52 14.97 -12.11
C ASP A 127 -0.07 15.04 -11.66
N SER A 128 0.29 16.08 -10.91
CA SER A 128 1.64 16.20 -10.35
C SER A 128 1.96 15.09 -9.36
N THR A 129 0.98 14.74 -8.53
CA THR A 129 1.15 13.66 -7.54
C THR A 129 1.29 12.31 -8.23
N ILE A 130 0.49 12.04 -9.25
CA ILE A 130 0.60 10.82 -10.04
C ILE A 130 1.98 10.73 -10.68
N ALA A 131 2.46 11.81 -11.29
CA ALA A 131 3.78 11.86 -11.89
C ALA A 131 4.88 11.62 -10.85
N TYR A 132 4.78 12.24 -9.69
CA TYR A 132 5.71 12.05 -8.59
C TYR A 132 5.79 10.59 -8.15
N ILE A 133 4.64 9.94 -7.97
CA ILE A 133 4.59 8.55 -7.55
C ILE A 133 5.17 7.62 -8.61
N LYS A 134 4.84 7.84 -9.88
CA LYS A 134 5.37 7.05 -10.99
C LYS A 134 6.88 7.16 -11.15
N ASN A 135 7.46 8.28 -10.74
CA ASN A 135 8.88 8.56 -10.91
C ASN A 135 9.72 8.24 -9.68
N GLN A 136 9.21 7.42 -8.76
CA GLN A 136 10.01 6.88 -7.68
C GLN A 136 11.13 5.99 -8.24
N LYS A 137 12.09 5.61 -7.38
CA LYS A 137 13.29 4.85 -7.79
C LYS A 137 12.94 3.68 -8.70
N TYR A 138 11.92 2.92 -8.33
CA TYR A 138 11.39 1.84 -9.18
C TYR A 138 10.12 2.34 -9.85
N ARG A 139 10.27 2.69 -11.12
CA ARG A 139 9.16 3.24 -11.90
C ARG A 139 8.09 2.18 -12.09
N GLU A 140 6.94 2.43 -11.50
CA GLU A 140 5.78 1.58 -11.68
C GLU A 140 4.84 2.24 -12.68
N THR A 141 4.34 1.46 -13.61
CA THR A 141 3.27 1.94 -14.47
C THR A 141 2.02 2.11 -13.65
N GLY A 142 1.27 3.16 -13.92
CA GLY A 142 -0.02 3.36 -13.29
C GLY A 142 -0.93 2.17 -13.57
N ILE A 143 -1.84 1.90 -12.64
CA ILE A 143 -2.84 0.84 -12.83
C ILE A 143 -3.77 1.28 -13.94
N ARG A 144 -3.77 0.55 -15.06
CA ARG A 144 -4.64 0.85 -16.18
C ARG A 144 -6.07 0.56 -15.77
N SER A 145 -6.95 1.56 -15.95
CA SER A 145 -8.35 1.39 -15.61
C SER A 145 -8.93 0.17 -16.33
N GLY A 146 -9.52 -0.71 -15.59
CA GLY A 146 -10.22 -1.89 -16.06
C GLY A 146 -9.37 -3.13 -16.21
N THR A 147 -8.24 -3.10 -16.93
CA THR A 147 -7.53 -4.32 -17.29
C THR A 147 -6.71 -4.90 -16.13
N ASN A 148 -5.73 -4.16 -15.66
CA ASN A 148 -4.87 -4.65 -14.58
C ASN A 148 -5.63 -4.82 -13.28
N GLN A 149 -6.50 -3.88 -12.99
CA GLN A 149 -7.30 -3.94 -11.76
C GLN A 149 -8.28 -5.11 -11.79
N LYS A 150 -8.90 -5.40 -12.93
CA LYS A 150 -9.76 -6.58 -13.08
C LYS A 150 -8.99 -7.87 -12.85
N THR A 151 -7.79 -7.98 -13.42
CA THR A 151 -6.95 -9.16 -13.25
C THR A 151 -6.61 -9.39 -11.78
N LEU A 152 -6.25 -8.32 -11.07
CA LEU A 152 -5.91 -8.40 -9.66
C LEU A 152 -7.13 -8.64 -8.77
N LEU A 153 -8.27 -8.08 -9.14
CA LEU A 153 -9.50 -8.22 -8.36
C LEU A 153 -10.24 -9.52 -8.60
N SER A 154 -9.85 -10.28 -9.61
CA SER A 154 -10.46 -11.58 -9.89
C SER A 154 -9.86 -12.74 -9.09
N PHE A 155 -8.91 -12.47 -8.24
CA PHE A 155 -8.31 -13.47 -7.36
C PHE A 155 -9.29 -14.03 -6.35
#